data_fe0b8debf58bd34a6b90fc04be31553e
#
_entry.id   fe0b8debf58bd34a6b90fc04be31553e
#
_cell.length_a   1.000
_cell.length_b   1.000
_cell.length_c   1.000
_cell.angle_alpha   90.00
_cell.angle_beta   90.00
_cell.angle_gamma   90.00
#
_symmetry.space_group_name_H-M   'P 1'
#
loop_
_entity.id
_entity.type
_entity.pdbx_description
1 polymer ?
#
loop_
_entity_poly.entity_id
_entity_poly.type
_entity_poly.pdbx_seq_one_letter_code
_entity_poly.pdbx_strand_id
1 'polypeptide(L)'
;MKVGFIGLGIMGKPMAKNLLKAGYQVCVNDFHKEAVEELVAAGATAGANNAEVAKGVDVVITMVPNSPNVRAALLGENGVAEGADKDTVVIDMSSIDPVESKKIAAELKERTGMEMLDCCLLYTSPSPRD
;
A
#
# COMPACT_ATOMS: atom_id res chain seq x y z
N MET A 1 6.01 11.92 8.83
CA MET A 1 5.39 11.30 7.64
C MET A 1 4.37 10.27 8.06
N LYS A 2 3.23 10.29 7.41
CA LYS A 2 2.17 9.30 7.62
C LYS A 2 2.17 8.30 6.49
N VAL A 3 2.08 7.02 6.83
CA VAL A 3 2.11 5.93 5.87
C VAL A 3 0.86 5.07 6.03
N GLY A 4 0.19 4.81 4.92
CA GLY A 4 -0.90 3.83 4.88
C GLY A 4 -0.33 2.51 4.38
N PHE A 5 -0.63 1.41 5.03
CA PHE A 5 -0.11 0.11 4.68
C PHE A 5 -1.25 -0.88 4.47
N ILE A 6 -1.36 -1.41 3.27
CA ILE A 6 -2.43 -2.32 2.90
C ILE A 6 -1.82 -3.68 2.54
N GLY A 7 -2.26 -4.71 3.24
CA GLY A 7 -1.73 -6.05 3.08
C GLY A 7 -0.64 -6.36 4.10
N LEU A 8 -0.99 -7.16 5.10
CA LEU A 8 -0.11 -7.45 6.23
C LEU A 8 0.27 -8.93 6.30
N GLY A 9 0.57 -9.53 5.16
CA GLY A 9 0.99 -10.92 5.14
C GLY A 9 2.37 -11.11 5.76
N ILE A 10 3.02 -12.23 5.41
CA ILE A 10 4.33 -12.58 5.97
C ILE A 10 5.34 -11.45 5.79
N MET A 11 5.33 -10.80 4.64
CA MET A 11 6.28 -9.71 4.36
C MET A 11 5.80 -8.36 4.87
N GLY A 12 4.49 -8.13 4.84
CA GLY A 12 3.93 -6.83 5.21
C GLY A 12 4.03 -6.50 6.68
N LYS A 13 3.78 -7.47 7.56
CA LYS A 13 3.86 -7.23 9.00
C LYS A 13 5.23 -6.75 9.47
N PRO A 14 6.33 -7.43 9.09
CA PRO A 14 7.65 -6.94 9.51
C PRO A 14 7.97 -5.55 8.98
N MET A 15 7.57 -5.25 7.76
CA MET A 15 7.81 -3.94 7.16
C MET A 15 7.06 -2.86 7.90
N ALA A 16 5.79 -3.08 8.20
CA ALA A 16 4.99 -2.12 8.94
C ALA A 16 5.55 -1.89 10.34
N LYS A 17 6.00 -2.96 11.01
CA LYS A 17 6.63 -2.84 12.31
C LYS A 17 7.92 -2.04 12.26
N ASN A 18 8.71 -2.22 11.21
CA ASN A 18 9.95 -1.45 11.03
C ASN A 18 9.65 0.04 10.82
N LEU A 19 8.59 0.36 10.11
CA LEU A 19 8.18 1.76 9.94
C LEU A 19 7.78 2.38 11.26
N LEU A 20 7.07 1.63 12.09
CA LEU A 20 6.71 2.11 13.44
C LEU A 20 7.93 2.35 14.30
N LYS A 21 8.91 1.45 14.23
CA LYS A 21 10.16 1.61 14.98
C LYS A 21 10.96 2.83 14.52
N ALA A 22 10.83 3.16 13.24
CA ALA A 22 11.51 4.33 12.69
C ALA A 22 10.82 5.65 13.04
N GLY A 23 9.67 5.60 13.70
CA GLY A 23 8.97 6.79 14.15
C GLY A 23 7.88 7.29 13.23
N TYR A 24 7.55 6.56 12.17
CA TYR A 24 6.47 6.94 11.28
C TYR A 24 5.11 6.61 11.87
N GLN A 25 4.12 7.41 11.52
CA GLN A 25 2.73 7.09 11.83
C GLN A 25 2.23 6.14 10.75
N VAL A 26 1.75 4.97 11.16
CA VAL A 26 1.31 3.94 10.21
C VAL A 26 -0.15 3.61 10.47
N CYS A 27 -0.95 3.65 9.41
CA CYS A 27 -2.34 3.20 9.43
C CYS A 27 -2.42 1.95 8.57
N VAL A 28 -3.05 0.89 9.06
CA VAL A 28 -3.03 -0.41 8.42
C VAL A 28 -4.41 -0.95 8.10
N ASN A 29 -4.50 -1.76 7.07
CA ASN A 29 -5.69 -2.55 6.78
C ASN A 29 -5.29 -3.87 6.12
N ASP A 30 -6.03 -4.92 6.41
CA ASP A 30 -5.85 -6.25 5.83
C ASP A 30 -7.17 -7.00 5.97
N PHE A 31 -7.37 -8.00 5.13
CA PHE A 31 -8.52 -8.89 5.27
C PHE A 31 -8.44 -9.69 6.57
N HIS A 32 -7.24 -9.98 7.04
CA HIS A 32 -7.02 -10.72 8.28
C HIS A 32 -6.97 -9.74 9.45
N LYS A 33 -8.05 -9.68 10.20
CA LYS A 33 -8.15 -8.75 11.31
C LYS A 33 -7.12 -9.01 12.41
N GLU A 34 -6.69 -10.25 12.57
CA GLU A 34 -5.65 -10.60 13.54
C GLU A 34 -4.34 -9.87 13.24
N ALA A 35 -3.99 -9.78 11.96
CA ALA A 35 -2.78 -9.06 11.56
C ALA A 35 -2.90 -7.57 11.86
N VAL A 36 -4.08 -7.00 11.62
CA VAL A 36 -4.34 -5.60 11.95
C VAL A 36 -4.20 -5.36 13.44
N GLU A 37 -4.78 -6.23 14.26
CA GLU A 37 -4.69 -6.10 15.72
C GLU A 37 -3.26 -6.17 16.22
N GLU A 38 -2.46 -7.04 15.62
CA GLU A 38 -1.04 -7.16 15.98
C GLU A 38 -0.29 -5.85 15.73
N LEU A 39 -0.57 -5.21 14.62
CA LEU A 39 0.07 -3.93 14.29
C LEU A 39 -0.46 -2.80 15.17
N VAL A 40 -1.74 -2.80 15.51
CA VAL A 40 -2.31 -1.82 16.42
C VAL A 40 -1.64 -1.95 17.80
N ALA A 41 -1.42 -3.17 18.25
CA ALA A 41 -0.70 -3.41 19.52
C ALA A 41 0.73 -2.89 19.45
N ALA A 42 1.32 -2.84 18.27
CA ALA A 42 2.68 -2.32 18.07
C ALA A 42 2.72 -0.79 17.91
N GLY A 43 1.57 -0.13 17.85
CA GLY A 43 1.51 1.33 17.75
C GLY A 43 0.85 1.88 16.49
N ALA A 44 0.39 1.03 15.59
CA ALA A 44 -0.30 1.47 14.37
C ALA A 44 -1.76 1.82 14.66
N THR A 45 -2.38 2.52 13.73
CA THR A 45 -3.83 2.72 13.75
C THR A 45 -4.45 1.81 12.70
N ALA A 46 -5.72 1.44 12.90
CA ALA A 46 -6.45 0.63 11.95
C ALA A 46 -7.43 1.48 11.17
N GLY A 47 -7.46 1.30 9.85
CA GLY A 47 -8.48 1.91 9.01
C GLY A 47 -9.64 0.95 8.82
N ALA A 48 -10.85 1.46 8.69
CA ALA A 48 -12.02 0.64 8.46
C ALA A 48 -12.03 0.04 7.05
N ASN A 49 -11.40 0.72 6.11
CA ASN A 49 -11.25 0.27 4.73
C ASN A 49 -10.02 0.94 4.12
N ASN A 50 -9.73 0.61 2.86
CA ASN A 50 -8.54 1.13 2.20
C ASN A 50 -8.60 2.64 1.97
N ALA A 51 -9.78 3.16 1.71
CA ALA A 51 -9.94 4.61 1.54
C ALA A 51 -9.59 5.35 2.83
N GLU A 52 -10.01 4.81 3.97
CA GLU A 52 -9.70 5.40 5.26
C GLU A 52 -8.21 5.33 5.58
N VAL A 53 -7.57 4.21 5.23
CA VAL A 53 -6.11 4.06 5.40
C VAL A 53 -5.36 5.13 4.61
N ALA A 54 -5.85 5.44 3.42
CA ALA A 54 -5.18 6.39 2.53
C ALA A 54 -5.46 7.85 2.86
N LYS A 55 -6.46 8.11 3.69
CA LYS A 55 -6.87 9.49 3.97
C LYS A 55 -5.83 10.21 4.81
N GLY A 56 -5.31 11.30 4.26
CA GLY A 56 -4.34 12.14 4.98
C GLY A 56 -2.95 11.55 5.10
N VAL A 57 -2.63 10.49 4.37
CA VAL A 57 -1.29 9.92 4.41
C VAL A 57 -0.45 10.45 3.25
N ASP A 58 0.86 10.43 3.42
CA ASP A 58 1.81 10.87 2.41
C ASP A 58 2.11 9.76 1.40
N VAL A 59 2.16 8.53 1.89
CA VAL A 59 2.51 7.35 1.08
C VAL A 59 1.57 6.21 1.43
N VAL A 60 1.10 5.49 0.43
CA VAL A 60 0.36 4.24 0.61
C VAL A 60 1.20 3.10 0.06
N ILE A 61 1.44 2.10 0.88
CA ILE A 61 2.17 0.90 0.47
C ILE A 61 1.17 -0.25 0.33
N THR A 62 1.16 -0.90 -0.82
CA THR A 62 0.33 -2.08 -1.03
C THR A 62 1.21 -3.31 -1.12
N MET A 63 0.83 -4.36 -0.43
CA MET A 63 1.53 -5.65 -0.46
C MET A 63 0.49 -6.76 -0.33
N VAL A 64 -0.23 -6.97 -1.41
CA VAL A 64 -1.32 -7.93 -1.49
C VAL A 64 -0.97 -9.06 -2.48
N PRO A 65 -1.66 -10.20 -2.42
CA PRO A 65 -1.18 -11.41 -3.12
C PRO A 65 -1.15 -11.37 -4.64
N ASN A 66 -2.04 -10.60 -5.29
CA ASN A 66 -2.15 -10.67 -6.76
C ASN A 66 -2.76 -9.41 -7.35
N SER A 67 -2.75 -9.33 -8.68
CA SER A 67 -3.23 -8.14 -9.40
C SER A 67 -4.68 -7.76 -9.10
N PRO A 68 -5.65 -8.69 -9.08
CA PRO A 68 -7.02 -8.31 -8.73
C PRO A 68 -7.12 -7.67 -7.35
N ASN A 69 -6.32 -8.13 -6.38
CA ASN A 69 -6.32 -7.55 -5.05
C ASN A 69 -5.70 -6.15 -5.05
N VAL A 70 -4.64 -5.93 -5.84
CA VAL A 70 -4.06 -4.59 -5.98
C VAL A 70 -5.08 -3.64 -6.59
N ARG A 71 -5.73 -4.06 -7.67
CA ARG A 71 -6.74 -3.25 -8.33
C ARG A 71 -7.89 -2.92 -7.39
N ALA A 72 -8.38 -3.91 -6.65
CA ALA A 72 -9.47 -3.69 -5.70
C ALA A 72 -9.05 -2.73 -4.58
N ALA A 73 -7.83 -2.87 -4.09
CA ALA A 73 -7.34 -2.02 -3.02
C ALA A 73 -7.19 -0.56 -3.44
N LEU A 74 -6.76 -0.34 -4.67
CA LEU A 74 -6.50 1.01 -5.18
C LEU A 74 -7.71 1.63 -5.88
N LEU A 75 -8.39 0.87 -6.71
CA LEU A 75 -9.43 1.39 -7.61
C LEU A 75 -10.82 0.89 -7.31
N GLY A 76 -10.96 -0.08 -6.41
CA GLY A 76 -12.26 -0.66 -6.08
C GLY A 76 -13.07 0.22 -5.13
N GLU A 77 -14.25 -0.26 -4.77
CA GLU A 77 -15.11 0.41 -3.81
C GLU A 77 -14.38 0.54 -2.48
N ASN A 78 -14.42 1.72 -1.90
CA ASN A 78 -13.69 2.04 -0.67
C ASN A 78 -12.17 1.83 -0.81
N GLY A 79 -11.66 1.96 -2.02
CA GLY A 79 -10.24 1.82 -2.28
C GLY A 79 -9.49 3.13 -2.07
N VAL A 80 -8.20 3.07 -2.27
CA VAL A 80 -7.30 4.21 -2.06
C VAL A 80 -7.72 5.43 -2.88
N ALA A 81 -8.17 5.21 -4.12
CA ALA A 81 -8.57 6.30 -5.00
C ALA A 81 -9.71 7.16 -4.42
N GLU A 82 -10.52 6.58 -3.54
CA GLU A 82 -11.65 7.31 -2.95
C GLU A 82 -11.26 8.13 -1.72
N GLY A 83 -10.17 7.79 -1.07
CA GLY A 83 -9.78 8.44 0.18
C GLY A 83 -8.52 9.27 0.15
N ALA A 84 -7.61 8.98 -0.77
CA ALA A 84 -6.30 9.64 -0.81
C ALA A 84 -6.35 10.97 -1.55
N ASP A 85 -5.44 11.84 -1.18
CA ASP A 85 -5.22 13.08 -1.91
C ASP A 85 -4.38 12.81 -3.16
N LYS A 86 -4.47 13.71 -4.14
CA LYS A 86 -3.69 13.59 -5.37
C LYS A 86 -2.17 13.62 -5.14
N ASP A 87 -1.74 14.18 -4.02
CA ASP A 87 -0.32 14.28 -3.68
C ASP A 87 0.21 13.04 -2.97
N THR A 88 -0.67 12.09 -2.64
CA THR A 88 -0.27 10.83 -2.04
C THR A 88 0.41 9.96 -3.09
N VAL A 89 1.54 9.36 -2.73
CA VAL A 89 2.26 8.44 -3.62
C VAL A 89 1.91 7.01 -3.22
N VAL A 90 1.58 6.18 -4.20
CA VAL A 90 1.33 4.76 -3.97
C VAL A 90 2.57 3.98 -4.35
N ILE A 91 3.02 3.12 -3.44
CA ILE A 91 4.15 2.22 -3.68
C ILE A 91 3.60 0.80 -3.63
N ASP A 92 3.59 0.14 -4.78
CA ASP A 92 3.13 -1.25 -4.85
C ASP A 92 4.31 -2.19 -4.73
N MET A 93 4.32 -2.96 -3.66
CA MET A 93 5.35 -3.96 -3.39
C MET A 93 4.82 -5.37 -3.61
N SER A 94 3.62 -5.49 -4.15
CA SER A 94 3.03 -6.79 -4.46
C SER A 94 3.71 -7.41 -5.68
N SER A 95 3.81 -8.73 -5.69
CA SER A 95 4.38 -9.44 -6.84
C SER A 95 3.31 -9.67 -7.89
N ILE A 96 3.13 -8.69 -8.78
CA ILE A 96 2.12 -8.78 -9.83
C ILE A 96 2.77 -8.59 -11.21
N ASP A 97 1.98 -8.93 -12.23
CA ASP A 97 2.40 -8.77 -13.63
C ASP A 97 2.69 -7.29 -13.91
N PRO A 98 3.86 -6.96 -14.47
CA PRO A 98 4.20 -5.58 -14.81
C PRO A 98 3.20 -4.90 -15.75
N VAL A 99 2.58 -5.65 -16.65
CA VAL A 99 1.56 -5.11 -17.55
C VAL A 99 0.34 -4.65 -16.76
N GLU A 100 -0.11 -5.48 -15.81
CA GLU A 100 -1.24 -5.12 -14.95
C GLU A 100 -0.89 -3.95 -14.05
N SER A 101 0.31 -3.94 -13.51
CA SER A 101 0.78 -2.84 -12.68
C SER A 101 0.72 -1.50 -13.44
N LYS A 102 1.16 -1.49 -14.69
CA LYS A 102 1.12 -0.29 -15.52
C LYS A 102 -0.31 0.16 -15.81
N LYS A 103 -1.21 -0.78 -16.05
CA LYS A 103 -2.62 -0.46 -16.28
C LYS A 103 -3.25 0.16 -15.04
N ILE A 104 -2.98 -0.41 -13.88
CA ILE A 104 -3.50 0.09 -12.62
C ILE A 104 -2.97 1.49 -12.35
N ALA A 105 -1.67 1.70 -12.55
CA ALA A 105 -1.05 3.00 -12.35
C ALA A 105 -1.66 4.06 -13.27
N ALA A 106 -1.89 3.70 -14.53
CA ALA A 106 -2.48 4.63 -15.50
C ALA A 106 -3.91 5.00 -15.11
N GLU A 107 -4.73 4.03 -14.70
CA GLU A 107 -6.08 4.31 -14.24
C GLU A 107 -6.09 5.16 -12.97
N LEU A 108 -5.21 4.87 -12.04
CA LEU A 108 -5.12 5.62 -10.80
C LEU A 108 -4.77 7.08 -11.09
N LYS A 109 -3.80 7.31 -11.96
CA LYS A 109 -3.40 8.66 -12.33
C LYS A 109 -4.50 9.39 -13.06
N GLU A 110 -5.20 8.71 -13.98
CA GLU A 110 -6.31 9.30 -14.72
C GLU A 110 -7.47 9.70 -13.80
N ARG A 111 -7.77 8.86 -12.80
CA ARG A 111 -8.89 9.11 -11.90
C ARG A 111 -8.59 10.11 -10.80
N THR A 112 -7.35 10.16 -10.33
CA THR A 112 -7.00 10.92 -9.12
C THR A 112 -5.82 11.86 -9.27
N GLY A 113 -4.99 11.64 -10.28
CA GLY A 113 -3.73 12.37 -10.42
C GLY A 113 -2.58 11.81 -9.58
N MET A 114 -2.81 10.76 -8.80
CA MET A 114 -1.77 10.16 -7.97
C MET A 114 -0.75 9.39 -8.78
N GLU A 115 0.49 9.39 -8.29
CA GLU A 115 1.56 8.59 -8.86
C GLU A 115 1.64 7.24 -8.17
N MET A 116 1.96 6.21 -8.94
CA MET A 116 2.18 4.87 -8.41
C MET A 116 3.54 4.37 -8.84
N LEU A 117 4.32 3.88 -7.87
CA LEU A 117 5.62 3.27 -8.10
C LEU A 117 5.51 1.77 -7.90
N ASP A 118 6.10 1.01 -8.81
CA ASP A 118 6.11 -0.45 -8.72
C ASP A 118 7.51 -0.91 -8.29
N CYS A 119 7.63 -1.28 -7.03
CA CYS A 119 8.89 -1.74 -6.46
C CYS A 119 9.23 -3.18 -6.82
N CYS A 120 8.27 -3.95 -7.35
CA CYS A 120 8.55 -5.30 -7.81
C CYS A 120 9.56 -5.32 -8.95
N LEU A 121 9.50 -4.32 -9.82
CA LEU A 121 10.47 -4.23 -10.91
C LEU A 121 11.87 -4.01 -10.39
N LEU A 122 12.02 -3.21 -9.34
CA LEU A 122 13.32 -2.98 -8.72
C LEU A 122 13.83 -4.23 -8.02
N TYR A 123 12.92 -4.99 -7.47
CA TYR A 123 13.25 -6.18 -6.72
C TYR A 123 13.69 -7.33 -7.62
N THR A 124 13.08 -7.46 -8.78
CA THR A 124 13.38 -8.55 -9.73
C THR A 124 14.51 -8.23 -10.68
N SER A 125 14.85 -6.97 -10.85
CA SER A 125 15.97 -6.56 -11.70
C SER A 125 17.29 -6.87 -11.04
N PRO A 126 18.30 -7.29 -11.80
CA PRO A 126 19.65 -7.34 -11.26
C PRO A 126 20.04 -5.91 -10.87
N SER A 127 20.43 -5.75 -9.65
CA SER A 127 20.78 -4.42 -9.20
C SER A 127 22.16 -4.01 -9.68
N PRO A 128 22.25 -2.90 -10.38
CA PRO A 128 23.58 -2.43 -10.81
C PRO A 128 24.44 -1.92 -9.67
N ARG A 129 23.83 -1.74 -8.53
CA ARG A 129 24.56 -1.27 -7.37
C ARG A 129 25.18 -2.37 -6.55
N ASP A 130 24.81 -3.54 -6.83
CA ASP A 130 25.31 -4.69 -6.10
C ASP A 130 26.73 -5.00 -6.50
#